data_af71a88b5dbdff255ce0ae89c5db336a
#
_entry.id   af71a88b5dbdff255ce0ae89c5db336a
#
_cell.length_a   1.000
_cell.length_b   1.000
_cell.length_c   1.000
_cell.angle_alpha   90.00
_cell.angle_beta   90.00
_cell.angle_gamma   90.00
#
_symmetry.space_group_name_H-M   'P 1'
#
loop_
_entity.id
_entity.type
_entity.pdbx_description
1 polymer ?
#
loop_
_entity_poly.entity_id
_entity_poly.type
_entity_poly.pdbx_seq_one_letter_code
_entity_poly.pdbx_strand_id
1 'polypeptide(L)'
;MIKISEQTNINTSENRRFLYEYLVKQAVREHNLSESDAEEFAAHLMKKRSDDLFTYHGLAWELGQKNLEFFCVFFLQDTFRAPGTSEIAPIHKQIWEDIENMLLHNTHDKQVYVLPRGTGKSAFANLPTVAFSVANKLRIFTLVCSSTGELADKFIKQIKEVFVDNIYFQSCYGKLLDPANKKYICNSSQLEFTNGTMVESISSKTDMRGRKYGNTRIELAILDDYQNNDDCATDANREKKWDRFASDVNFALQKPQFDEKGKLIRQGGIMIGCGTIQHPECFYSRLLNLPTWKVRKEKGILVDDIDEMFNSGLWADFKEILSDSKNENRLLHAKEFYYQHEDEMKFPILWESYWNPLDMALAYYENPVAYNQEVQGLITSTGQKKFKTVITESAEKIESHDFIKTMLSIDPAGTRNKQKKKKDFYAFVVGSVSDMNIKYVRKGTIFKGEYEDYMDYTLKLLKEYEDISFINIEKNVYNGADLIQLQELVKNDPELRHRDFEWLNNAVNKNKDDRINTIVGDVNMGRIIFNEEDEEAIKQLKDFAGADFSAYDDFPDAVAEWAKRINEVEVIKNISSIPRNWLF
;
A
#
# COMPACT_ATOMS: atom_id res chain seq x y z
N MET A 1 28.84 -13.08 -1.47
CA MET A 1 29.32 -14.00 -2.52
C MET A 1 29.80 -15.27 -1.84
N ILE A 2 28.91 -16.25 -1.64
CA ILE A 2 29.26 -17.57 -1.11
C ILE A 2 29.72 -18.38 -2.33
N LYS A 3 30.98 -18.77 -2.36
CA LYS A 3 31.49 -19.69 -3.37
C LYS A 3 30.79 -21.03 -3.19
N ILE A 4 29.88 -21.36 -4.11
CA ILE A 4 29.34 -22.71 -4.25
C ILE A 4 30.44 -23.53 -4.94
N SER A 5 31.35 -24.10 -4.14
CA SER A 5 32.19 -25.19 -4.53
C SER A 5 31.79 -26.36 -3.68
N GLU A 6 30.99 -27.22 -4.25
CA GLU A 6 30.78 -28.65 -4.01
C GLU A 6 29.39 -28.97 -4.52
N GLN A 7 29.28 -29.97 -5.36
CA GLN A 7 28.00 -30.45 -5.90
C GLN A 7 27.06 -30.78 -4.75
N THR A 8 26.17 -29.89 -4.45
CA THR A 8 25.16 -30.10 -3.40
C THR A 8 24.19 -31.14 -3.95
N ASN A 9 24.29 -32.36 -3.46
CA ASN A 9 23.40 -33.44 -3.85
C ASN A 9 22.00 -33.15 -3.36
N ILE A 10 21.04 -32.88 -4.27
CA ILE A 10 19.62 -32.62 -3.93
C ILE A 10 18.87 -33.89 -3.54
N ASN A 11 19.47 -35.09 -3.71
CA ASN A 11 18.86 -36.35 -3.35
C ASN A 11 19.07 -36.68 -1.84
N THR A 12 18.52 -35.83 -0.99
CA THR A 12 18.53 -35.96 0.47
C THR A 12 17.33 -36.75 0.99
N SER A 13 17.44 -37.26 2.22
CA SER A 13 16.31 -37.94 2.90
C SER A 13 15.11 -37.00 3.08
N GLU A 14 15.36 -35.72 3.35
CA GLU A 14 14.33 -34.70 3.47
C GLU A 14 13.59 -34.48 2.15
N ASN A 15 14.31 -34.28 1.04
CA ASN A 15 13.71 -34.09 -0.28
C ASN A 15 12.97 -35.35 -0.76
N ARG A 16 13.46 -36.56 -0.43
CA ARG A 16 12.74 -37.80 -0.72
C ARG A 16 11.42 -37.87 0.05
N ARG A 17 11.42 -37.55 1.36
CA ARG A 17 10.19 -37.51 2.14
C ARG A 17 9.21 -36.50 1.57
N PHE A 18 9.68 -35.33 1.21
CA PHE A 18 8.91 -34.26 0.62
C PHE A 18 8.27 -34.68 -0.72
N LEU A 19 9.06 -35.28 -1.60
CA LEU A 19 8.56 -35.84 -2.87
C LEU A 19 7.50 -36.91 -2.62
N TYR A 20 7.72 -37.81 -1.66
CA TYR A 20 6.76 -38.84 -1.29
C TYR A 20 5.43 -38.27 -0.83
N GLU A 21 5.44 -37.31 0.09
CA GLU A 21 4.23 -36.67 0.62
C GLU A 21 3.40 -36.01 -0.49
N TYR A 22 4.04 -35.36 -1.44
CA TYR A 22 3.35 -34.74 -2.57
C TYR A 22 2.89 -35.75 -3.64
N LEU A 23 3.59 -36.86 -3.82
CA LEU A 23 3.11 -37.96 -4.69
C LEU A 23 1.86 -38.62 -4.11
N VAL A 24 1.78 -38.81 -2.79
CA VAL A 24 0.57 -39.30 -2.11
C VAL A 24 -0.60 -38.34 -2.36
N LYS A 25 -0.42 -37.05 -2.09
CA LYS A 25 -1.44 -36.03 -2.34
C LYS A 25 -1.91 -36.01 -3.80
N GLN A 26 -0.95 -36.12 -4.73
CA GLN A 26 -1.25 -36.14 -6.17
C GLN A 26 -2.03 -37.38 -6.58
N ALA A 27 -1.68 -38.57 -6.04
CA ALA A 27 -2.38 -39.82 -6.32
C ALA A 27 -3.82 -39.80 -5.81
N VAL A 28 -4.05 -39.26 -4.61
CA VAL A 28 -5.42 -39.03 -4.09
C VAL A 28 -6.21 -38.12 -5.05
N ARG A 29 -5.60 -37.00 -5.46
CA ARG A 29 -6.27 -35.99 -6.29
C ARG A 29 -6.57 -36.47 -7.71
N GLU A 30 -5.60 -37.11 -8.38
CA GLU A 30 -5.77 -37.52 -9.81
C GLU A 30 -6.49 -38.85 -10.00
N HIS A 31 -6.25 -39.80 -9.08
CA HIS A 31 -6.74 -41.17 -9.22
C HIS A 31 -7.87 -41.50 -8.22
N ASN A 32 -8.26 -40.57 -7.38
CA ASN A 32 -9.29 -40.75 -6.35
C ASN A 32 -9.02 -41.97 -5.46
N LEU A 33 -7.75 -42.26 -5.18
CA LEU A 33 -7.31 -43.35 -4.32
C LEU A 33 -7.59 -43.05 -2.85
N SER A 34 -7.78 -44.10 -2.04
CA SER A 34 -7.71 -43.96 -0.61
C SER A 34 -6.30 -43.51 -0.17
N GLU A 35 -6.17 -42.93 1.01
CA GLU A 35 -4.87 -42.47 1.52
C GLU A 35 -3.87 -43.64 1.58
N SER A 36 -4.29 -44.81 2.09
CA SER A 36 -3.47 -46.02 2.13
C SER A 36 -3.03 -46.52 0.76
N ASP A 37 -3.94 -46.53 -0.25
CA ASP A 37 -3.59 -46.94 -1.60
C ASP A 37 -2.65 -45.95 -2.28
N ALA A 38 -2.84 -44.67 -2.00
CA ALA A 38 -1.98 -43.60 -2.50
C ALA A 38 -0.56 -43.66 -1.91
N GLU A 39 -0.43 -44.00 -0.61
CA GLU A 39 0.85 -44.26 0.06
C GLU A 39 1.60 -45.44 -0.57
N GLU A 40 0.90 -46.57 -0.80
CA GLU A 40 1.49 -47.73 -1.45
C GLU A 40 1.92 -47.41 -2.88
N PHE A 41 1.07 -46.73 -3.65
CA PHE A 41 1.39 -46.24 -4.98
C PHE A 41 2.63 -45.37 -5.01
N ALA A 42 2.70 -44.34 -4.16
CA ALA A 42 3.83 -43.42 -4.07
C ALA A 42 5.14 -44.16 -3.68
N ALA A 43 5.08 -45.06 -2.69
CA ALA A 43 6.24 -45.87 -2.28
C ALA A 43 6.72 -46.78 -3.41
N HIS A 44 5.80 -47.44 -4.11
CA HIS A 44 6.13 -48.29 -5.28
C HIS A 44 6.77 -47.48 -6.41
N LEU A 45 6.20 -46.30 -6.72
CA LEU A 45 6.70 -45.43 -7.79
C LEU A 45 8.12 -44.94 -7.47
N MET A 46 8.36 -44.47 -6.24
CA MET A 46 9.67 -43.99 -5.81
C MET A 46 10.72 -45.12 -5.78
N LYS A 47 10.33 -46.34 -5.41
CA LYS A 47 11.21 -47.51 -5.44
C LYS A 47 11.57 -47.90 -6.88
N LYS A 48 10.57 -47.91 -7.77
CA LYS A 48 10.76 -48.21 -9.20
C LYS A 48 11.63 -47.20 -9.90
N ARG A 49 11.59 -45.93 -9.47
CA ARG A 49 12.34 -44.81 -10.07
C ARG A 49 13.43 -44.28 -9.15
N SER A 50 14.04 -45.16 -8.31
CA SER A 50 15.03 -44.76 -7.31
C SER A 50 16.24 -44.01 -7.88
N ASP A 51 16.60 -44.30 -9.14
CA ASP A 51 17.80 -43.76 -9.79
C ASP A 51 17.54 -42.42 -10.50
N ASP A 52 16.29 -42.05 -10.70
CA ASP A 52 15.88 -40.84 -11.42
C ASP A 52 14.89 -39.92 -10.67
N LEU A 53 14.90 -39.96 -9.31
CA LEU A 53 14.02 -39.14 -8.50
C LEU A 53 14.20 -37.64 -8.78
N PHE A 54 15.45 -37.17 -8.85
CA PHE A 54 15.83 -35.76 -8.95
C PHE A 54 16.79 -35.46 -10.10
N THR A 55 16.87 -36.35 -11.07
CA THR A 55 17.67 -36.16 -12.27
C THR A 55 16.93 -35.33 -13.32
N TYR A 56 17.62 -35.02 -14.41
CA TYR A 56 17.02 -34.32 -15.54
C TYR A 56 15.81 -35.10 -16.08
N HIS A 57 14.67 -34.45 -16.09
CA HIS A 57 13.35 -35.02 -16.42
C HIS A 57 12.96 -36.23 -15.55
N GLY A 58 13.43 -36.28 -14.31
CA GLY A 58 13.10 -37.31 -13.33
C GLY A 58 11.74 -37.14 -12.67
N LEU A 59 11.49 -37.91 -11.61
CA LEU A 59 10.17 -37.96 -10.98
C LEU A 59 9.73 -36.61 -10.37
N ALA A 60 10.67 -35.88 -9.75
CA ALA A 60 10.37 -34.56 -9.22
C ALA A 60 10.00 -33.56 -10.33
N TRP A 61 10.62 -33.66 -11.50
CA TRP A 61 10.26 -32.85 -12.66
C TRP A 61 8.84 -33.19 -13.15
N GLU A 62 8.48 -34.48 -13.26
CA GLU A 62 7.14 -34.90 -13.68
C GLU A 62 6.04 -34.37 -12.73
N LEU A 63 6.27 -34.47 -11.42
CA LEU A 63 5.36 -33.92 -10.43
C LEU A 63 5.31 -32.39 -10.51
N GLY A 64 6.48 -31.74 -10.68
CA GLY A 64 6.58 -30.30 -10.82
C GLY A 64 5.88 -29.71 -12.04
N GLN A 65 5.58 -30.52 -13.06
CA GLN A 65 4.77 -30.09 -14.23
C GLN A 65 3.26 -30.09 -13.95
N LYS A 66 2.81 -30.85 -12.96
CA LYS A 66 1.40 -31.14 -12.70
C LYS A 66 0.88 -30.50 -11.43
N ASN A 67 1.79 -30.08 -10.53
CA ASN A 67 1.43 -29.62 -9.20
C ASN A 67 2.19 -28.32 -8.88
N LEU A 68 1.50 -27.20 -8.90
CA LEU A 68 2.11 -25.89 -8.64
C LEU A 68 2.51 -25.73 -7.19
N GLU A 69 1.76 -26.27 -6.22
CA GLU A 69 2.15 -26.22 -4.81
C GLU A 69 3.51 -26.93 -4.61
N PHE A 70 3.66 -28.15 -5.12
CA PHE A 70 4.92 -28.87 -5.10
C PHE A 70 6.03 -28.07 -5.80
N PHE A 71 5.75 -27.52 -6.97
CA PHE A 71 6.71 -26.70 -7.71
C PHE A 71 7.21 -25.52 -6.86
N CYS A 72 6.32 -24.80 -6.20
CA CYS A 72 6.67 -23.66 -5.34
C CYS A 72 7.56 -24.10 -4.18
N VAL A 73 7.14 -25.10 -3.41
CA VAL A 73 7.86 -25.49 -2.19
C VAL A 73 9.12 -26.30 -2.43
N PHE A 74 9.27 -26.90 -3.62
CA PHE A 74 10.46 -27.69 -3.98
C PHE A 74 11.44 -26.89 -4.85
N PHE A 75 10.98 -26.30 -5.95
CA PHE A 75 11.86 -25.59 -6.89
C PHE A 75 12.09 -24.13 -6.51
N LEU A 76 11.18 -23.50 -5.75
CA LEU A 76 11.28 -22.13 -5.26
C LEU A 76 11.55 -22.09 -3.75
N GLN A 77 12.20 -23.10 -3.20
CA GLN A 77 12.39 -23.24 -1.75
C GLN A 77 13.18 -22.09 -1.12
N ASP A 78 14.11 -21.48 -1.84
CA ASP A 78 14.85 -20.29 -1.37
C ASP A 78 13.90 -19.10 -1.11
N THR A 79 12.74 -19.09 -1.76
CA THR A 79 11.69 -18.09 -1.53
C THR A 79 10.74 -18.49 -0.41
N PHE A 80 10.32 -19.76 -0.36
CA PHE A 80 9.21 -20.19 0.49
C PHE A 80 9.61 -21.05 1.69
N ARG A 81 10.84 -21.55 1.75
CA ARG A 81 11.34 -22.43 2.82
C ARG A 81 12.71 -22.00 3.37
N ALA A 82 13.20 -20.81 3.00
CA ALA A 82 14.44 -20.29 3.56
C ALA A 82 14.34 -20.12 5.08
N PRO A 83 15.43 -20.29 5.84
CA PRO A 83 15.44 -20.04 7.27
C PRO A 83 14.93 -18.62 7.58
N GLY A 84 13.95 -18.51 8.48
CA GLY A 84 13.33 -17.23 8.86
C GLY A 84 12.16 -16.79 7.98
N THR A 85 11.74 -17.58 6.99
CA THR A 85 10.47 -17.33 6.30
C THR A 85 9.29 -17.77 7.16
N SER A 86 8.19 -17.00 7.08
CA SER A 86 6.94 -17.36 7.74
C SER A 86 6.30 -18.59 7.07
N GLU A 87 5.50 -19.35 7.82
CA GLU A 87 4.76 -20.48 7.28
C GLU A 87 3.80 -20.04 6.17
N ILE A 88 3.60 -20.91 5.19
CA ILE A 88 2.69 -20.67 4.08
C ILE A 88 1.25 -20.75 4.58
N ALA A 89 0.53 -19.62 4.53
CA ALA A 89 -0.86 -19.56 4.94
C ALA A 89 -1.80 -20.30 3.96
N PRO A 90 -3.00 -20.73 4.40
CA PRO A 90 -4.00 -21.37 3.54
C PRO A 90 -4.34 -20.55 2.29
N ILE A 91 -4.40 -19.22 2.41
CA ILE A 91 -4.65 -18.32 1.27
C ILE A 91 -3.61 -18.46 0.15
N HIS A 92 -2.34 -18.66 0.49
CA HIS A 92 -1.27 -18.82 -0.51
C HIS A 92 -1.45 -20.11 -1.32
N LYS A 93 -1.86 -21.21 -0.67
CA LYS A 93 -2.19 -22.47 -1.34
C LYS A 93 -3.40 -22.34 -2.27
N GLN A 94 -4.42 -21.61 -1.84
CA GLN A 94 -5.59 -21.31 -2.68
C GLN A 94 -5.22 -20.44 -3.90
N ILE A 95 -4.29 -19.50 -3.75
CA ILE A 95 -3.75 -18.72 -4.88
C ILE A 95 -3.05 -19.65 -5.88
N TRP A 96 -2.22 -20.58 -5.39
CA TRP A 96 -1.55 -21.56 -6.27
C TRP A 96 -2.53 -22.51 -6.95
N GLU A 97 -3.58 -22.92 -6.27
CA GLU A 97 -4.65 -23.72 -6.88
C GLU A 97 -5.41 -22.96 -7.98
N ASP A 98 -5.75 -21.68 -7.76
CA ASP A 98 -6.36 -20.82 -8.78
C ASP A 98 -5.46 -20.69 -10.01
N ILE A 99 -4.15 -20.48 -9.82
CA ILE A 99 -3.15 -20.34 -10.88
C ILE A 99 -2.97 -21.67 -11.63
N GLU A 100 -2.89 -22.79 -10.91
CA GLU A 100 -2.79 -24.13 -11.50
C GLU A 100 -4.01 -24.40 -12.39
N ASN A 101 -5.23 -24.16 -11.87
CA ASN A 101 -6.47 -24.30 -12.61
C ASN A 101 -6.50 -23.45 -13.89
N MET A 102 -5.98 -22.24 -13.83
CA MET A 102 -5.90 -21.36 -14.99
C MET A 102 -4.86 -21.83 -16.02
N LEU A 103 -3.66 -22.22 -15.57
CA LEU A 103 -2.54 -22.56 -16.45
C LEU A 103 -2.66 -23.95 -17.07
N LEU A 104 -3.08 -24.96 -16.30
CA LEU A 104 -3.13 -26.37 -16.71
C LEU A 104 -4.52 -26.80 -17.15
N HIS A 105 -5.57 -26.34 -16.49
CA HIS A 105 -6.94 -26.80 -16.74
C HIS A 105 -7.78 -25.79 -17.52
N ASN A 106 -7.24 -24.57 -17.79
CA ASN A 106 -7.90 -23.53 -18.60
C ASN A 106 -9.32 -23.20 -18.14
N THR A 107 -9.52 -23.17 -16.83
CA THR A 107 -10.85 -22.90 -16.24
C THR A 107 -11.29 -21.45 -16.46
N HIS A 108 -10.34 -20.53 -16.61
CA HIS A 108 -10.57 -19.10 -16.86
C HIS A 108 -9.28 -18.49 -17.46
N ASP A 109 -9.43 -17.33 -18.08
CA ASP A 109 -8.34 -16.62 -18.76
C ASP A 109 -7.92 -15.31 -18.06
N LYS A 110 -8.70 -14.85 -17.09
CA LYS A 110 -8.43 -13.61 -16.35
C LYS A 110 -8.66 -13.79 -14.85
N GLN A 111 -7.66 -13.44 -14.06
CA GLN A 111 -7.69 -13.54 -12.60
C GLN A 111 -7.23 -12.22 -11.98
N VAL A 112 -7.90 -11.73 -10.93
CA VAL A 112 -7.45 -10.60 -10.13
C VAL A 112 -7.35 -10.97 -8.67
N TYR A 113 -6.21 -10.62 -8.07
CA TYR A 113 -5.92 -10.74 -6.65
C TYR A 113 -5.87 -9.36 -6.01
N VAL A 114 -6.81 -9.09 -5.12
CA VAL A 114 -6.83 -7.91 -4.27
C VAL A 114 -6.63 -8.37 -2.83
N LEU A 115 -5.40 -8.28 -2.39
CA LEU A 115 -4.96 -8.81 -1.10
C LEU A 115 -4.37 -7.69 -0.24
N PRO A 116 -4.39 -7.84 1.09
CA PRO A 116 -3.75 -6.89 2.01
C PRO A 116 -2.30 -6.58 1.65
N ARG A 117 -1.87 -5.39 1.98
CA ARG A 117 -0.43 -5.06 1.89
C ARG A 117 0.37 -5.94 2.85
N GLY A 118 1.50 -6.46 2.39
CA GLY A 118 2.33 -7.37 3.20
C GLY A 118 1.99 -8.85 3.06
N THR A 119 0.94 -9.25 2.31
CA THR A 119 0.64 -10.68 2.03
C THR A 119 1.57 -11.34 1.02
N GLY A 120 2.56 -10.61 0.49
CA GLY A 120 3.48 -11.17 -0.49
C GLY A 120 2.86 -11.44 -1.86
N LYS A 121 1.87 -10.64 -2.31
CA LYS A 121 1.16 -10.81 -3.60
C LYS A 121 2.09 -11.19 -4.76
N SER A 122 3.13 -10.39 -4.99
CA SER A 122 4.08 -10.63 -6.09
C SER A 122 4.88 -11.91 -5.89
N ALA A 123 5.24 -12.26 -4.64
CA ALA A 123 5.98 -13.48 -4.32
C ALA A 123 5.14 -14.74 -4.43
N PHE A 124 3.87 -14.72 -3.98
CA PHE A 124 3.00 -15.91 -3.96
C PHE A 124 2.16 -16.09 -5.22
N ALA A 125 1.83 -15.02 -5.95
CA ALA A 125 1.06 -15.13 -7.20
C ALA A 125 1.96 -14.97 -8.43
N ASN A 126 2.65 -13.85 -8.59
CA ASN A 126 3.30 -13.51 -9.85
C ASN A 126 4.58 -14.32 -10.10
N LEU A 127 5.46 -14.44 -9.10
CA LEU A 127 6.71 -15.18 -9.22
C LEU A 127 6.48 -16.67 -9.55
N PRO A 128 5.61 -17.42 -8.83
CA PRO A 128 5.28 -18.79 -9.17
C PRO A 128 4.67 -18.94 -10.55
N THR A 129 3.74 -18.05 -10.91
CA THR A 129 3.09 -18.09 -12.24
C THR A 129 4.10 -18.00 -13.36
N VAL A 130 5.02 -17.02 -13.30
CA VAL A 130 6.03 -16.84 -14.34
C VAL A 130 7.04 -17.98 -14.33
N ALA A 131 7.56 -18.37 -13.16
CA ALA A 131 8.55 -19.43 -13.04
C ALA A 131 7.98 -20.78 -13.52
N PHE A 132 6.76 -21.12 -13.12
CA PHE A 132 6.08 -22.36 -13.53
C PHE A 132 5.77 -22.36 -15.03
N SER A 133 5.28 -21.25 -15.57
CA SER A 133 4.98 -21.11 -16.99
C SER A 133 6.24 -21.24 -17.86
N VAL A 134 7.35 -20.61 -17.43
CA VAL A 134 8.65 -20.67 -18.13
C VAL A 134 9.23 -22.07 -18.04
N ALA A 135 9.35 -22.65 -16.83
CA ALA A 135 9.98 -23.95 -16.62
C ALA A 135 9.28 -25.07 -17.42
N ASN A 136 7.95 -25.05 -17.43
CA ASN A 136 7.13 -26.07 -18.10
C ASN A 136 6.72 -25.66 -19.53
N LYS A 137 7.24 -24.54 -20.04
CA LYS A 137 6.95 -24.02 -21.39
C LYS A 137 5.45 -23.92 -21.69
N LEU A 138 4.64 -23.51 -20.71
CA LEU A 138 3.19 -23.39 -20.86
C LEU A 138 2.79 -22.18 -21.68
N ARG A 139 3.57 -21.11 -21.61
CA ARG A 139 3.38 -19.88 -22.39
C ARG A 139 4.73 -19.42 -22.93
N ILE A 140 4.79 -19.09 -24.21
CA ILE A 140 6.05 -18.75 -24.89
C ILE A 140 6.48 -17.32 -24.58
N PHE A 141 5.53 -16.37 -24.56
CA PHE A 141 5.84 -14.98 -24.30
C PHE A 141 5.03 -14.44 -23.11
N THR A 142 5.76 -14.09 -22.06
CA THR A 142 5.22 -13.48 -20.85
C THR A 142 5.59 -12.01 -20.78
N LEU A 143 4.62 -11.14 -20.52
CA LEU A 143 4.82 -9.72 -20.30
C LEU A 143 4.47 -9.36 -18.85
N VAL A 144 5.38 -8.71 -18.14
CA VAL A 144 5.18 -8.19 -16.79
C VAL A 144 5.04 -6.67 -16.87
N CYS A 145 3.97 -6.13 -16.34
CA CYS A 145 3.67 -4.72 -16.37
C CYS A 145 3.41 -4.19 -14.96
N SER A 146 4.21 -3.21 -14.53
CA SER A 146 4.05 -2.52 -13.24
C SER A 146 3.83 -1.03 -13.45
N SER A 147 3.43 -0.31 -12.40
CA SER A 147 3.19 1.15 -12.46
C SER A 147 4.40 1.94 -12.95
N THR A 148 5.61 1.46 -12.64
CA THR A 148 6.89 2.04 -13.12
C THR A 148 7.77 0.97 -13.76
N GLY A 149 8.69 1.39 -14.65
CA GLY A 149 9.68 0.49 -15.26
C GLY A 149 10.63 -0.10 -14.21
N GLU A 150 11.02 0.69 -13.22
CA GLU A 150 11.92 0.24 -12.15
C GLU A 150 11.32 -0.92 -11.33
N LEU A 151 10.02 -0.87 -11.00
CA LEU A 151 9.34 -1.97 -10.31
C LEU A 151 9.26 -3.23 -11.19
N ALA A 152 8.96 -3.05 -12.46
CA ALA A 152 8.92 -4.15 -13.42
C ALA A 152 10.30 -4.81 -13.60
N ASP A 153 11.37 -4.02 -13.65
CA ASP A 153 12.75 -4.51 -13.78
C ASP A 153 13.24 -5.21 -12.50
N LYS A 154 12.81 -4.76 -11.31
CA LYS A 154 13.06 -5.47 -10.06
C LYS A 154 12.47 -6.88 -10.07
N PHE A 155 11.27 -7.02 -10.63
CA PHE A 155 10.65 -8.33 -10.77
C PHE A 155 11.42 -9.24 -11.76
N ILE A 156 11.90 -8.71 -12.90
CA ILE A 156 12.78 -9.44 -13.83
C ILE A 156 14.05 -9.93 -13.13
N LYS A 157 14.62 -9.10 -12.26
CA LYS A 157 15.79 -9.49 -11.47
C LYS A 157 15.49 -10.70 -10.55
N GLN A 158 14.34 -10.71 -9.89
CA GLN A 158 13.90 -11.85 -9.06
C GLN A 158 13.73 -13.12 -9.90
N ILE A 159 13.08 -13.04 -11.07
CA ILE A 159 12.99 -14.18 -11.99
C ILE A 159 14.37 -14.69 -12.40
N LYS A 160 15.29 -13.79 -12.71
CA LYS A 160 16.67 -14.17 -13.06
C LYS A 160 17.35 -14.93 -11.92
N GLU A 161 17.25 -14.45 -10.70
CA GLU A 161 17.84 -15.07 -9.51
C GLU A 161 17.31 -16.50 -9.29
N VAL A 162 16.00 -16.72 -9.52
CA VAL A 162 15.37 -18.04 -9.42
C VAL A 162 16.00 -19.07 -10.37
N PHE A 163 16.38 -18.68 -11.60
CA PHE A 163 16.83 -19.64 -12.61
C PHE A 163 18.34 -19.77 -12.72
N VAL A 164 19.14 -18.75 -12.34
CA VAL A 164 20.59 -18.74 -12.59
C VAL A 164 21.33 -19.66 -11.64
N ASP A 165 21.05 -19.58 -10.34
CA ASP A 165 21.83 -20.24 -9.28
C ASP A 165 21.07 -21.35 -8.55
N ASN A 166 19.89 -21.73 -9.02
CA ASN A 166 19.03 -22.71 -8.38
C ASN A 166 19.40 -24.14 -8.82
N ILE A 167 19.99 -24.90 -7.91
CA ILE A 167 20.44 -26.28 -8.14
C ILE A 167 19.29 -27.26 -8.44
N TYR A 168 18.09 -27.01 -7.92
CA TYR A 168 16.90 -27.83 -8.15
C TYR A 168 16.43 -27.71 -9.59
N PHE A 169 16.41 -26.48 -10.12
CA PHE A 169 16.12 -26.28 -11.54
C PHE A 169 17.20 -26.89 -12.42
N GLN A 170 18.47 -26.64 -12.11
CA GLN A 170 19.56 -27.18 -12.92
C GLN A 170 19.56 -28.71 -12.97
N SER A 171 19.27 -29.37 -11.84
CA SER A 171 19.21 -30.83 -11.79
C SER A 171 18.02 -31.41 -12.56
N CYS A 172 16.83 -30.86 -12.39
CA CYS A 172 15.61 -31.45 -12.90
C CYS A 172 15.17 -30.91 -14.27
N TYR A 173 15.42 -29.64 -14.56
CA TYR A 173 15.05 -28.96 -15.81
C TYR A 173 16.24 -28.63 -16.72
N GLY A 174 17.47 -28.75 -16.23
CA GLY A 174 18.68 -28.29 -16.90
C GLY A 174 18.84 -26.77 -16.78
N LYS A 175 19.80 -26.21 -17.51
CA LYS A 175 20.12 -24.78 -17.48
C LYS A 175 19.12 -23.99 -18.34
N LEU A 176 18.00 -23.58 -17.75
CA LEU A 176 16.95 -22.83 -18.44
C LEU A 176 17.36 -21.38 -18.76
N LEU A 177 18.17 -20.73 -17.93
CA LEU A 177 18.71 -19.39 -18.18
C LEU A 177 20.23 -19.41 -18.15
N ASP A 178 20.84 -18.86 -19.21
CA ASP A 178 22.30 -18.80 -19.34
C ASP A 178 22.77 -17.37 -19.64
N PRO A 179 23.02 -16.54 -18.60
CA PRO A 179 23.47 -15.16 -18.80
C PRO A 179 24.81 -15.00 -19.51
N ALA A 180 25.66 -16.05 -19.51
CA ALA A 180 26.96 -16.04 -20.18
C ALA A 180 26.84 -16.32 -21.68
N ASN A 181 25.75 -16.92 -22.13
CA ASN A 181 25.53 -17.28 -23.52
C ASN A 181 24.88 -16.10 -24.28
N LYS A 182 25.70 -15.42 -25.07
CA LYS A 182 25.28 -14.25 -25.88
C LYS A 182 24.21 -14.56 -26.95
N LYS A 183 23.87 -15.83 -27.16
CA LYS A 183 22.77 -16.23 -28.07
C LYS A 183 21.42 -15.81 -27.53
N TYR A 184 21.27 -15.75 -26.20
CA TYR A 184 20.01 -15.44 -25.53
C TYR A 184 20.05 -14.04 -24.91
N ILE A 185 18.92 -13.34 -24.97
CA ILE A 185 18.78 -12.02 -24.36
C ILE A 185 18.69 -12.19 -22.85
N CYS A 186 19.58 -11.52 -22.10
CA CYS A 186 19.52 -11.49 -20.64
C CYS A 186 19.97 -10.12 -20.14
N ASN A 187 19.00 -9.20 -19.99
CA ASN A 187 19.25 -7.84 -19.51
C ASN A 187 18.30 -7.49 -18.34
N SER A 188 18.16 -6.23 -17.98
CA SER A 188 17.34 -5.77 -16.86
C SER A 188 15.83 -5.89 -17.11
N SER A 189 15.40 -5.90 -18.37
CA SER A 189 13.98 -5.89 -18.76
C SER A 189 13.56 -7.09 -19.60
N GLN A 190 14.51 -7.93 -20.04
CA GLN A 190 14.22 -9.07 -20.91
C GLN A 190 15.07 -10.28 -20.57
N LEU A 191 14.42 -11.43 -20.44
CA LEU A 191 15.05 -12.73 -20.22
C LEU A 191 14.57 -13.73 -21.27
N GLU A 192 15.48 -14.18 -22.14
CA GLU A 192 15.25 -15.25 -23.10
C GLU A 192 15.80 -16.54 -22.56
N PHE A 193 14.97 -17.57 -22.50
CA PHE A 193 15.28 -18.87 -21.92
C PHE A 193 15.70 -19.88 -23.00
N THR A 194 16.54 -20.85 -22.62
CA THR A 194 17.07 -21.88 -23.53
C THR A 194 15.98 -22.79 -24.09
N ASN A 195 14.84 -22.92 -23.42
CA ASN A 195 13.68 -23.66 -23.89
C ASN A 195 12.81 -22.89 -24.90
N GLY A 196 13.21 -21.66 -25.27
CA GLY A 196 12.50 -20.82 -26.26
C GLY A 196 11.33 -20.04 -25.69
N THR A 197 11.33 -19.78 -24.38
CA THR A 197 10.38 -18.83 -23.75
C THR A 197 11.04 -17.49 -23.50
N MET A 198 10.22 -16.45 -23.36
CA MET A 198 10.66 -15.06 -23.15
C MET A 198 9.82 -14.40 -22.05
N VAL A 199 10.48 -13.69 -21.15
CA VAL A 199 9.86 -12.79 -20.18
C VAL A 199 10.37 -11.38 -20.43
N GLU A 200 9.45 -10.43 -20.57
CA GLU A 200 9.75 -9.01 -20.77
C GLU A 200 9.02 -8.17 -19.73
N SER A 201 9.65 -7.09 -19.25
CA SER A 201 9.03 -6.12 -18.34
C SER A 201 8.79 -4.78 -19.02
N ILE A 202 7.70 -4.11 -18.62
CA ILE A 202 7.38 -2.76 -19.07
C ILE A 202 6.70 -1.96 -17.96
N SER A 203 6.74 -0.64 -18.12
CA SER A 203 5.90 0.27 -17.36
C SER A 203 4.46 0.27 -17.89
N SER A 204 3.49 0.45 -17.02
CA SER A 204 2.07 0.64 -17.38
C SER A 204 1.80 1.90 -18.22
N LYS A 205 2.82 2.77 -18.37
CA LYS A 205 2.81 3.92 -19.26
C LYS A 205 3.33 3.61 -20.67
N THR A 206 3.82 2.39 -20.88
CA THR A 206 4.36 1.91 -22.17
C THR A 206 3.32 1.09 -22.92
N ASP A 207 3.26 1.20 -24.24
CA ASP A 207 2.26 0.49 -25.04
C ASP A 207 2.57 -1.02 -25.09
N MET A 208 1.53 -1.83 -24.89
CA MET A 208 1.60 -3.28 -25.00
C MET A 208 1.35 -3.75 -26.43
N ARG A 209 0.68 -2.94 -27.24
CA ARG A 209 0.37 -3.29 -28.64
C ARG A 209 1.63 -3.52 -29.47
N GLY A 210 1.55 -4.50 -30.36
CA GLY A 210 2.64 -4.81 -31.29
C GLY A 210 3.77 -5.64 -30.68
N ARG A 211 3.79 -5.89 -29.37
CA ARG A 211 4.79 -6.73 -28.74
C ARG A 211 4.60 -8.18 -29.09
N LYS A 212 5.69 -8.82 -29.42
CA LYS A 212 5.73 -10.24 -29.80
C LYS A 212 7.14 -10.80 -29.61
N TYR A 213 7.23 -12.07 -29.32
CA TYR A 213 8.46 -12.85 -29.37
C TYR A 213 8.37 -13.86 -30.53
N GLY A 214 9.22 -13.71 -31.52
CA GLY A 214 9.06 -14.39 -32.81
C GLY A 214 7.69 -14.08 -33.46
N ASN A 215 6.89 -15.10 -33.68
CA ASN A 215 5.52 -14.97 -34.22
C ASN A 215 4.43 -15.03 -33.13
N THR A 216 4.82 -15.06 -31.83
CA THR A 216 3.89 -15.22 -30.72
C THR A 216 3.62 -13.86 -30.09
N ARG A 217 2.34 -13.50 -29.96
CA ARG A 217 1.90 -12.36 -29.14
C ARG A 217 1.95 -12.72 -27.66
N ILE A 218 1.62 -11.80 -26.80
CA ILE A 218 1.62 -11.99 -25.35
C ILE A 218 0.64 -13.13 -25.00
N GLU A 219 1.15 -14.21 -24.42
CA GLU A 219 0.37 -15.36 -23.96
C GLU A 219 0.10 -15.35 -22.47
N LEU A 220 0.93 -14.62 -21.69
CA LEU A 220 0.73 -14.36 -20.27
C LEU A 220 1.04 -12.90 -19.98
N ALA A 221 0.08 -12.17 -19.47
CA ALA A 221 0.25 -10.81 -18.98
C ALA A 221 0.11 -10.77 -17.46
N ILE A 222 1.13 -10.26 -16.76
CA ILE A 222 1.11 -10.00 -15.32
C ILE A 222 0.99 -8.49 -15.11
N LEU A 223 -0.06 -8.06 -14.44
CA LEU A 223 -0.30 -6.66 -14.05
C LEU A 223 0.00 -6.53 -12.55
N ASP A 224 1.28 -6.32 -12.22
CA ASP A 224 1.77 -6.23 -10.84
C ASP A 224 1.81 -4.78 -10.36
N ASP A 225 0.95 -4.41 -9.41
CA ASP A 225 0.75 -3.04 -8.97
C ASP A 225 0.69 -2.08 -10.18
N TYR A 226 -0.21 -2.41 -11.14
CA TYR A 226 -0.36 -1.72 -12.43
C TYR A 226 -0.68 -0.24 -12.30
N GLN A 227 -1.32 0.17 -11.20
CA GLN A 227 -1.62 1.56 -10.85
C GLN A 227 -0.78 2.02 -9.65
N ASN A 228 -0.60 3.34 -9.53
CA ASN A 228 -0.03 4.00 -8.37
C ASN A 228 -0.99 5.09 -7.85
N ASN A 229 -0.60 5.80 -6.76
CA ASN A 229 -1.42 6.85 -6.17
C ASN A 229 -1.73 7.99 -7.15
N ASP A 230 -0.77 8.37 -8.01
CA ASP A 230 -0.99 9.43 -9.01
C ASP A 230 -2.04 9.02 -10.05
N ASP A 231 -2.07 7.73 -10.43
CA ASP A 231 -3.09 7.19 -11.35
C ASP A 231 -4.50 7.24 -10.73
N CYS A 232 -4.61 7.31 -9.40
CA CYS A 232 -5.87 7.34 -8.66
C CYS A 232 -6.29 8.73 -8.19
N ALA A 233 -5.39 9.71 -8.25
CA ALA A 233 -5.55 11.02 -7.62
C ALA A 233 -6.70 11.87 -8.17
N THR A 234 -7.04 11.75 -9.45
CA THR A 234 -8.12 12.51 -10.10
C THR A 234 -8.96 11.60 -10.99
N ASP A 235 -10.21 11.99 -11.25
CA ASP A 235 -11.10 11.28 -12.19
C ASP A 235 -10.45 11.14 -13.57
N ALA A 236 -9.84 12.20 -14.07
CA ALA A 236 -9.17 12.19 -15.37
C ALA A 236 -8.01 11.17 -15.43
N ASN A 237 -7.25 11.03 -14.33
CA ASN A 237 -6.17 10.05 -14.25
C ASN A 237 -6.72 8.62 -14.19
N ARG A 238 -7.80 8.39 -13.41
CA ARG A 238 -8.48 7.09 -13.31
C ARG A 238 -9.05 6.65 -14.66
N GLU A 239 -9.75 7.56 -15.37
CA GLU A 239 -10.26 7.30 -16.71
C GLU A 239 -9.13 7.04 -17.71
N LYS A 240 -8.10 7.87 -17.74
CA LYS A 240 -6.95 7.66 -18.62
C LYS A 240 -6.28 6.31 -18.40
N LYS A 241 -6.17 5.87 -17.14
CA LYS A 241 -5.61 4.56 -16.79
C LYS A 241 -6.49 3.43 -17.27
N TRP A 242 -7.81 3.56 -17.08
CA TRP A 242 -8.81 2.60 -17.54
C TRP A 242 -8.87 2.50 -19.06
N ASP A 243 -8.91 3.62 -19.76
CA ASP A 243 -8.97 3.67 -21.21
C ASP A 243 -7.75 3.02 -21.85
N ARG A 244 -6.55 3.26 -21.27
CA ARG A 244 -5.34 2.58 -21.71
C ARG A 244 -5.45 1.07 -21.53
N PHE A 245 -5.90 0.60 -20.41
CA PHE A 245 -6.13 -0.83 -20.19
C PHE A 245 -7.15 -1.39 -21.19
N ALA A 246 -8.30 -0.77 -21.33
CA ALA A 246 -9.39 -1.23 -22.17
C ALA A 246 -8.98 -1.25 -23.66
N SER A 247 -8.25 -0.23 -24.10
CA SER A 247 -7.86 -0.09 -25.52
C SER A 247 -6.61 -0.90 -25.88
N ASP A 248 -5.62 -0.97 -25.00
CA ASP A 248 -4.31 -1.56 -25.32
C ASP A 248 -4.17 -2.98 -24.80
N VAL A 249 -4.39 -3.18 -23.49
CA VAL A 249 -4.02 -4.42 -22.80
C VAL A 249 -4.90 -5.58 -23.26
N ASN A 250 -6.21 -5.38 -23.31
CA ASN A 250 -7.15 -6.42 -23.74
C ASN A 250 -6.94 -6.91 -25.18
N PHE A 251 -6.38 -6.05 -26.03
CA PHE A 251 -6.17 -6.39 -27.45
C PHE A 251 -4.73 -6.80 -27.78
N ALA A 252 -3.80 -6.71 -26.83
CA ALA A 252 -2.42 -7.11 -27.00
C ALA A 252 -2.20 -8.63 -26.88
N LEU A 253 -3.12 -9.32 -26.19
CA LEU A 253 -3.00 -10.75 -25.93
C LEU A 253 -3.13 -11.60 -27.20
N GLN A 254 -2.52 -12.78 -27.17
CA GLN A 254 -2.70 -13.82 -28.17
C GLN A 254 -4.18 -14.22 -28.23
N LYS A 255 -4.76 -14.22 -29.44
CA LYS A 255 -6.12 -14.74 -29.63
C LYS A 255 -6.10 -16.27 -29.74
N PRO A 256 -7.13 -16.97 -29.25
CA PRO A 256 -7.25 -18.41 -29.46
C PRO A 256 -7.35 -18.71 -30.95
N GLN A 257 -6.78 -19.83 -31.37
CA GLN A 257 -6.80 -20.31 -32.76
C GLN A 257 -7.49 -21.65 -32.81
N PHE A 258 -8.35 -21.82 -33.81
CA PHE A 258 -9.11 -23.03 -34.04
C PHE A 258 -8.81 -23.59 -35.43
N ASP A 259 -8.91 -24.92 -35.61
CA ASP A 259 -8.84 -25.55 -36.90
C ASP A 259 -10.16 -25.37 -37.69
N GLU A 260 -10.20 -25.87 -38.91
CA GLU A 260 -11.38 -25.82 -39.79
C GLU A 260 -12.60 -26.56 -39.19
N LYS A 261 -12.38 -27.46 -38.22
CA LYS A 261 -13.42 -28.22 -37.52
C LYS A 261 -13.85 -27.58 -36.20
N GLY A 262 -13.32 -26.41 -35.89
CA GLY A 262 -13.59 -25.71 -34.63
C GLY A 262 -12.85 -26.25 -33.40
N LYS A 263 -11.86 -27.15 -33.58
CA LYS A 263 -11.03 -27.65 -32.50
C LYS A 263 -9.95 -26.60 -32.14
N LEU A 264 -9.78 -26.34 -30.86
CA LEU A 264 -8.75 -25.42 -30.36
C LEU A 264 -7.34 -25.94 -30.69
N ILE A 265 -6.57 -25.18 -31.50
CA ILE A 265 -5.18 -25.46 -31.85
C ILE A 265 -4.23 -24.72 -30.90
N ARG A 266 -4.56 -23.47 -30.55
CA ARG A 266 -3.76 -22.62 -29.68
C ARG A 266 -4.67 -21.85 -28.74
N GLN A 267 -4.32 -21.87 -27.48
CA GLN A 267 -5.03 -21.11 -26.44
C GLN A 267 -4.84 -19.60 -26.59
N GLY A 268 -5.83 -18.85 -26.14
CA GLY A 268 -5.72 -17.42 -25.95
C GLY A 268 -4.72 -17.05 -24.85
N GLY A 269 -4.27 -15.81 -24.88
CA GLY A 269 -3.46 -15.27 -23.80
C GLY A 269 -4.29 -15.09 -22.53
N ILE A 270 -3.63 -15.27 -21.40
CA ILE A 270 -4.21 -15.14 -20.05
C ILE A 270 -3.65 -13.90 -19.35
N MET A 271 -4.38 -13.43 -18.33
CA MET A 271 -4.02 -12.23 -17.61
C MET A 271 -4.20 -12.40 -16.09
N ILE A 272 -3.20 -11.99 -15.33
CA ILE A 272 -3.28 -11.92 -13.86
C ILE A 272 -3.03 -10.48 -13.43
N GLY A 273 -3.94 -9.94 -12.61
CA GLY A 273 -3.79 -8.65 -11.94
C GLY A 273 -3.57 -8.84 -10.44
N CYS A 274 -2.52 -8.22 -9.90
CA CYS A 274 -2.25 -8.19 -8.45
C CYS A 274 -2.12 -6.76 -8.00
N GLY A 275 -2.84 -6.37 -6.95
CA GLY A 275 -2.74 -5.02 -6.41
C GLY A 275 -3.59 -4.75 -5.18
N THR A 276 -3.62 -3.48 -4.77
CA THR A 276 -4.45 -2.95 -3.69
C THR A 276 -5.47 -1.96 -4.23
N ILE A 277 -6.56 -1.77 -3.51
CA ILE A 277 -7.58 -0.78 -3.85
C ILE A 277 -7.18 0.55 -3.23
N GLN A 278 -7.03 1.58 -4.06
CA GLN A 278 -6.64 2.92 -3.64
C GLN A 278 -7.80 3.93 -3.73
N HIS A 279 -8.83 3.61 -4.53
CA HIS A 279 -10.02 4.44 -4.73
C HIS A 279 -11.20 3.58 -5.19
N PRO A 280 -12.48 3.95 -4.89
CA PRO A 280 -13.67 3.21 -5.34
C PRO A 280 -13.72 2.98 -6.84
N GLU A 281 -13.23 3.92 -7.63
CA GLU A 281 -13.21 3.89 -9.09
C GLU A 281 -11.83 3.64 -9.68
N CYS A 282 -10.88 3.13 -8.87
CA CYS A 282 -9.55 2.81 -9.36
C CYS A 282 -9.57 1.57 -10.28
N PHE A 283 -8.46 1.34 -10.95
CA PHE A 283 -8.29 0.24 -11.89
C PHE A 283 -8.70 -1.12 -11.29
N TYR A 284 -8.18 -1.49 -10.12
CA TYR A 284 -8.51 -2.77 -9.49
C TYR A 284 -9.97 -2.85 -9.03
N SER A 285 -10.55 -1.78 -8.50
CA SER A 285 -11.98 -1.74 -8.15
C SER A 285 -12.88 -2.00 -9.35
N ARG A 286 -12.53 -1.47 -10.52
CA ARG A 286 -13.26 -1.72 -11.76
C ARG A 286 -13.12 -3.17 -12.22
N LEU A 287 -11.93 -3.77 -12.08
CA LEU A 287 -11.74 -5.19 -12.41
C LEU A 287 -12.60 -6.11 -11.56
N LEU A 288 -12.78 -5.81 -10.26
CA LEU A 288 -13.63 -6.61 -9.36
C LEU A 288 -15.08 -6.71 -9.84
N ASN A 289 -15.56 -5.72 -10.59
CA ASN A 289 -16.94 -5.64 -11.09
C ASN A 289 -17.11 -6.23 -12.51
N LEU A 290 -16.03 -6.68 -13.15
CA LEU A 290 -16.11 -7.27 -14.49
C LEU A 290 -16.42 -8.78 -14.42
N PRO A 291 -17.52 -9.26 -15.02
CA PRO A 291 -17.90 -10.67 -14.96
C PRO A 291 -16.91 -11.59 -15.70
N THR A 292 -16.02 -11.04 -16.52
CA THR A 292 -14.98 -11.77 -17.25
C THR A 292 -13.73 -12.04 -16.44
N TRP A 293 -13.66 -11.54 -15.21
CA TRP A 293 -12.54 -11.74 -14.30
C TRP A 293 -12.95 -12.64 -13.14
N LYS A 294 -12.15 -13.66 -12.87
CA LYS A 294 -12.24 -14.38 -11.60
C LYS A 294 -11.57 -13.52 -10.52
N VAL A 295 -12.30 -13.30 -9.43
CA VAL A 295 -11.89 -12.38 -8.38
C VAL A 295 -11.54 -13.15 -7.12
N ARG A 296 -10.39 -12.80 -6.51
CA ARG A 296 -10.06 -13.15 -5.13
C ARG A 296 -9.71 -11.88 -4.38
N LYS A 297 -10.56 -11.52 -3.43
CA LYS A 297 -10.40 -10.37 -2.54
C LYS A 297 -10.44 -10.86 -1.11
N GLU A 298 -9.40 -10.53 -0.33
CA GLU A 298 -9.28 -10.95 1.07
C GLU A 298 -9.03 -9.75 1.98
N LYS A 299 -9.37 -9.91 3.26
CA LYS A 299 -9.10 -8.96 4.35
C LYS A 299 -7.91 -9.43 5.17
N GLY A 300 -7.17 -8.52 5.81
CA GLY A 300 -6.08 -8.89 6.72
C GLY A 300 -6.57 -9.45 8.05
N ILE A 301 -7.60 -8.81 8.62
CA ILE A 301 -8.31 -9.27 9.81
C ILE A 301 -9.65 -9.84 9.35
N LEU A 302 -9.93 -11.09 9.72
CA LEU A 302 -11.08 -11.86 9.24
C LEU A 302 -12.31 -11.66 10.13
N VAL A 303 -12.61 -10.39 10.46
CA VAL A 303 -13.83 -9.99 11.19
C VAL A 303 -14.68 -9.08 10.31
N ASP A 304 -15.98 -8.96 10.63
CA ASP A 304 -16.90 -8.18 9.80
C ASP A 304 -16.67 -6.68 9.96
N ASP A 305 -16.56 -6.19 11.17
CA ASP A 305 -16.31 -4.78 11.49
C ASP A 305 -15.11 -4.64 12.44
N ILE A 306 -13.97 -4.23 11.91
CA ILE A 306 -12.77 -4.00 12.70
C ILE A 306 -12.83 -2.69 13.48
N ASP A 307 -13.63 -1.73 13.01
CA ASP A 307 -13.80 -0.46 13.71
C ASP A 307 -14.62 -0.70 15.00
N GLU A 308 -15.65 -1.55 14.95
CA GLU A 308 -16.38 -1.97 16.14
C GLU A 308 -15.47 -2.78 17.08
N MET A 309 -14.73 -3.74 16.56
CA MET A 309 -13.81 -4.58 17.35
C MET A 309 -12.78 -3.74 18.11
N PHE A 310 -12.07 -2.83 17.42
CA PHE A 310 -11.01 -2.03 18.03
C PHE A 310 -11.52 -0.87 18.92
N ASN A 311 -12.82 -0.55 18.89
CA ASN A 311 -13.43 0.45 19.75
C ASN A 311 -14.36 -0.13 20.83
N SER A 312 -14.29 -1.45 21.11
CA SER A 312 -15.08 -2.13 22.14
C SER A 312 -14.21 -3.04 23.01
N GLY A 313 -14.73 -3.38 24.20
CA GLY A 313 -14.10 -4.32 25.14
C GLY A 313 -12.65 -3.96 25.48
N LEU A 314 -11.80 -4.98 25.65
CA LEU A 314 -10.39 -4.80 26.02
C LEU A 314 -9.59 -3.98 25.01
N TRP A 315 -10.00 -3.97 23.73
CA TRP A 315 -9.36 -3.10 22.73
C TRP A 315 -9.69 -1.62 22.94
N ALA A 316 -10.87 -1.28 23.46
CA ALA A 316 -11.20 0.09 23.85
C ALA A 316 -10.36 0.54 25.06
N ASP A 317 -10.19 -0.35 26.07
CA ASP A 317 -9.33 -0.09 27.23
C ASP A 317 -7.86 0.10 26.81
N PHE A 318 -7.36 -0.74 25.91
CA PHE A 318 -6.03 -0.61 25.30
C PHE A 318 -5.87 0.75 24.61
N LYS A 319 -6.87 1.16 23.82
CA LYS A 319 -6.90 2.45 23.14
C LYS A 319 -6.85 3.61 24.14
N GLU A 320 -7.60 3.54 25.24
CA GLU A 320 -7.61 4.56 26.28
C GLU A 320 -6.22 4.73 26.90
N ILE A 321 -5.56 3.62 27.27
CA ILE A 321 -4.19 3.64 27.79
C ILE A 321 -3.21 4.26 26.77
N LEU A 322 -3.31 3.84 25.51
CA LEU A 322 -2.45 4.32 24.42
C LEU A 322 -2.64 5.81 24.15
N SER A 323 -3.85 6.34 24.36
CA SER A 323 -4.23 7.73 24.08
C SER A 323 -3.98 8.67 25.25
N ASP A 324 -3.62 8.16 26.45
CA ASP A 324 -3.36 9.00 27.62
C ASP A 324 -2.11 9.85 27.43
N SER A 325 -2.33 11.08 27.04
CA SER A 325 -1.27 12.05 26.74
C SER A 325 -0.45 12.48 27.96
N LYS A 326 -1.00 12.28 29.18
CA LYS A 326 -0.32 12.63 30.43
C LYS A 326 0.68 11.53 30.86
N ASN A 327 0.62 10.37 30.24
CA ASN A 327 1.47 9.23 30.55
C ASN A 327 2.59 9.11 29.50
N GLU A 328 3.81 9.50 29.87
CA GLU A 328 4.99 9.35 28.99
C GLU A 328 5.26 7.90 28.58
N ASN A 329 4.89 6.93 29.42
CA ASN A 329 5.09 5.50 29.18
C ASN A 329 3.84 4.80 28.61
N ARG A 330 2.88 5.53 28.06
CA ARG A 330 1.60 5.02 27.55
C ARG A 330 1.74 3.80 26.61
N LEU A 331 2.71 3.83 25.71
CA LEU A 331 2.97 2.71 24.80
C LEU A 331 3.44 1.45 25.54
N LEU A 332 4.29 1.62 26.56
CA LEU A 332 4.77 0.51 27.38
C LEU A 332 3.61 -0.09 28.19
N HIS A 333 2.82 0.75 28.85
CA HIS A 333 1.67 0.29 29.64
C HIS A 333 0.58 -0.35 28.76
N ALA A 334 0.34 0.16 27.56
CA ALA A 334 -0.58 -0.47 26.61
C ALA A 334 -0.07 -1.85 26.17
N LYS A 335 1.23 -2.02 25.91
CA LYS A 335 1.82 -3.32 25.60
C LYS A 335 1.74 -4.30 26.78
N GLU A 336 2.00 -3.84 28.01
CA GLU A 336 1.85 -4.63 29.23
C GLU A 336 0.40 -5.08 29.43
N PHE A 337 -0.55 -4.19 29.21
CA PHE A 337 -1.98 -4.52 29.24
C PHE A 337 -2.34 -5.60 28.21
N TYR A 338 -1.86 -5.46 26.96
CA TYR A 338 -2.08 -6.48 25.92
C TYR A 338 -1.52 -7.84 26.34
N TYR A 339 -0.28 -7.92 26.81
CA TYR A 339 0.33 -9.19 27.21
C TYR A 339 -0.35 -9.84 28.42
N GLN A 340 -0.99 -9.05 29.29
CA GLN A 340 -1.80 -9.58 30.39
C GLN A 340 -3.11 -10.21 29.92
N HIS A 341 -3.65 -9.76 28.77
CA HIS A 341 -4.93 -10.19 28.21
C HIS A 341 -4.78 -10.82 26.83
N GLU A 342 -3.57 -11.27 26.46
CA GLU A 342 -3.26 -11.71 25.10
C GLU A 342 -4.25 -12.74 24.56
N ASP A 343 -4.64 -13.73 25.37
CA ASP A 343 -5.55 -14.78 24.94
C ASP A 343 -6.98 -14.28 24.65
N GLU A 344 -7.43 -13.23 25.35
CA GLU A 344 -8.76 -12.64 25.18
C GLU A 344 -8.80 -11.58 24.07
N MET A 345 -7.63 -11.06 23.69
CA MET A 345 -7.48 -10.01 22.66
C MET A 345 -7.12 -10.57 21.28
N LYS A 346 -7.10 -11.89 21.11
CA LYS A 346 -6.87 -12.54 19.80
C LYS A 346 -8.06 -12.34 18.86
N PHE A 347 -7.74 -12.24 17.57
CA PHE A 347 -8.73 -12.22 16.49
C PHE A 347 -8.19 -13.01 15.29
N PRO A 348 -9.06 -13.52 14.40
CA PRO A 348 -8.62 -14.31 13.25
C PRO A 348 -7.90 -13.42 12.21
N ILE A 349 -6.74 -13.89 11.78
CA ILE A 349 -5.83 -13.16 10.88
C ILE A 349 -5.59 -14.03 9.64
N LEU A 350 -5.51 -13.38 8.45
CA LEU A 350 -5.29 -14.06 7.17
C LEU A 350 -3.95 -14.81 7.11
N TRP A 351 -2.91 -14.30 7.79
CA TRP A 351 -1.57 -14.89 7.83
C TRP A 351 -0.99 -14.82 9.26
N GLU A 352 -1.43 -15.74 10.12
CA GLU A 352 -1.13 -15.77 11.56
C GLU A 352 0.36 -15.90 11.88
N SER A 353 1.15 -16.64 11.06
CA SER A 353 2.58 -16.81 11.29
C SER A 353 3.41 -15.58 10.94
N TYR A 354 2.83 -14.61 10.25
CA TYR A 354 3.51 -13.39 9.80
C TYR A 354 3.04 -12.13 10.51
N TRP A 355 1.74 -12.01 10.76
CA TRP A 355 1.16 -10.84 11.40
C TRP A 355 0.89 -11.07 12.88
N ASN A 356 1.26 -10.08 13.68
CA ASN A 356 1.01 -10.08 15.12
C ASN A 356 -0.21 -9.21 15.44
N PRO A 357 -1.18 -9.65 16.26
CA PRO A 357 -2.37 -8.86 16.62
C PRO A 357 -2.05 -7.50 17.23
N LEU A 358 -1.02 -7.41 18.08
CA LEU A 358 -0.62 -6.16 18.71
C LEU A 358 -0.10 -5.15 17.68
N ASP A 359 0.77 -5.59 16.75
CA ASP A 359 1.31 -4.71 15.72
C ASP A 359 0.22 -4.24 14.75
N MET A 360 -0.74 -5.14 14.43
CA MET A 360 -1.89 -4.78 13.61
C MET A 360 -2.79 -3.75 14.30
N ALA A 361 -3.04 -3.90 15.61
CA ALA A 361 -3.81 -2.94 16.38
C ALA A 361 -3.13 -1.57 16.49
N LEU A 362 -1.81 -1.56 16.75
CA LEU A 362 -1.04 -0.32 16.79
C LEU A 362 -1.08 0.41 15.44
N ALA A 363 -0.89 -0.31 14.33
CA ALA A 363 -1.00 0.25 12.99
C ALA A 363 -2.42 0.79 12.68
N TYR A 364 -3.45 0.08 13.14
CA TYR A 364 -4.83 0.56 13.02
C TYR A 364 -5.04 1.86 13.81
N TYR A 365 -4.64 1.92 15.08
CA TYR A 365 -4.82 3.13 15.89
C TYR A 365 -3.97 4.30 15.40
N GLU A 366 -2.83 4.04 14.77
CA GLU A 366 -2.00 5.08 14.18
C GLU A 366 -2.71 5.77 13.00
N ASN A 367 -3.31 4.99 12.09
CA ASN A 367 -4.09 5.53 10.97
C ASN A 367 -5.20 4.56 10.51
N PRO A 368 -6.40 4.61 11.13
CA PRO A 368 -7.50 3.70 10.79
C PRO A 368 -7.90 3.74 9.31
N VAL A 369 -7.86 4.93 8.68
CA VAL A 369 -8.25 5.10 7.27
C VAL A 369 -7.28 4.37 6.34
N ALA A 370 -5.99 4.61 6.50
CA ALA A 370 -4.97 3.93 5.70
C ALA A 370 -4.96 2.42 5.99
N TYR A 371 -5.15 2.02 7.24
CA TYR A 371 -5.22 0.61 7.62
C TYR A 371 -6.42 -0.09 6.96
N ASN A 372 -7.61 0.51 7.02
CA ASN A 372 -8.80 -0.01 6.37
C ASN A 372 -8.61 -0.17 4.86
N GLN A 373 -7.94 0.78 4.22
CA GLN A 373 -7.67 0.75 2.79
C GLN A 373 -6.63 -0.33 2.43
N GLU A 374 -5.48 -0.33 3.09
CA GLU A 374 -4.32 -1.13 2.68
C GLU A 374 -4.36 -2.58 3.22
N VAL A 375 -4.98 -2.79 4.40
CA VAL A 375 -5.01 -4.09 5.07
C VAL A 375 -6.38 -4.76 4.97
N GLN A 376 -7.47 -4.00 5.05
CA GLN A 376 -8.81 -4.58 4.95
C GLN A 376 -9.38 -4.52 3.53
N GLY A 377 -8.73 -3.78 2.62
CA GLY A 377 -9.26 -3.57 1.29
C GLY A 377 -10.66 -2.93 1.30
N LEU A 378 -10.97 -2.26 2.42
CA LEU A 378 -12.18 -1.50 2.56
C LEU A 378 -11.93 -0.15 1.90
N ILE A 379 -12.63 0.08 0.84
CA ILE A 379 -12.76 1.42 0.30
C ILE A 379 -13.58 2.16 1.35
N THR A 380 -12.98 3.12 2.03
CA THR A 380 -13.78 4.04 2.84
C THR A 380 -14.80 4.61 1.89
N SER A 381 -16.04 4.19 2.06
CA SER A 381 -17.12 4.62 1.19
C SER A 381 -17.14 6.15 1.26
N THR A 382 -16.90 6.76 0.13
CA THR A 382 -17.12 8.16 -0.14
C THR A 382 -18.41 8.59 0.52
N GLY A 383 -18.29 9.35 1.60
CA GLY A 383 -19.45 9.78 2.39
C GLY A 383 -19.42 9.39 3.88
N GLN A 384 -18.51 8.55 4.34
CA GLN A 384 -18.33 8.35 5.79
C GLN A 384 -17.45 9.46 6.38
N LYS A 385 -17.93 10.05 7.46
CA LYS A 385 -17.21 11.08 8.20
C LYS A 385 -15.86 10.55 8.66
N LYS A 386 -14.77 11.21 8.25
CA LYS A 386 -13.38 10.78 8.56
C LYS A 386 -12.98 11.08 10.01
N PHE A 387 -13.54 12.15 10.57
CA PHE A 387 -13.30 12.56 11.95
C PHE A 387 -14.43 12.03 12.85
N LYS A 388 -14.24 10.82 13.38
CA LYS A 388 -15.25 10.14 14.23
C LYS A 388 -15.25 10.67 15.65
N THR A 389 -14.08 11.06 16.16
CA THR A 389 -13.89 11.60 17.51
C THR A 389 -13.13 12.91 17.40
N VAL A 390 -13.76 14.01 17.78
CA VAL A 390 -13.13 15.33 17.82
C VAL A 390 -13.16 15.79 19.28
N ILE A 391 -12.01 15.80 19.91
CA ILE A 391 -11.87 16.24 21.32
C ILE A 391 -11.82 17.76 21.35
N THR A 392 -12.63 18.35 22.22
CA THR A 392 -12.70 19.78 22.43
C THR A 392 -12.44 20.11 23.90
N GLU A 393 -11.89 21.28 24.14
CA GLU A 393 -11.72 21.88 25.48
C GLU A 393 -12.21 23.33 25.43
N SER A 394 -12.60 23.86 26.60
CA SER A 394 -12.96 25.30 26.68
C SER A 394 -11.73 26.17 26.41
N ALA A 395 -11.96 27.38 25.87
CA ALA A 395 -10.89 28.35 25.62
C ALA A 395 -10.04 28.59 26.88
N GLU A 396 -10.70 28.70 28.05
CA GLU A 396 -10.02 28.93 29.34
C GLU A 396 -9.07 27.80 29.73
N LYS A 397 -9.49 26.55 29.47
CA LYS A 397 -8.68 25.35 29.72
C LYS A 397 -7.52 25.26 28.74
N ILE A 398 -7.73 25.53 27.48
CA ILE A 398 -6.68 25.54 26.45
C ILE A 398 -5.60 26.60 26.82
N GLU A 399 -6.03 27.81 27.15
CA GLU A 399 -5.10 28.88 27.52
C GLU A 399 -4.35 28.65 28.86
N SER A 400 -4.77 27.66 29.65
CA SER A 400 -4.07 27.28 30.88
C SER A 400 -2.84 26.39 30.63
N HIS A 401 -2.63 25.90 29.40
CA HIS A 401 -1.47 25.11 29.06
C HIS A 401 -0.25 25.96 28.70
N ASP A 402 0.93 25.43 28.96
CA ASP A 402 2.18 26.04 28.53
C ASP A 402 2.50 25.65 27.07
N PHE A 403 2.67 26.65 26.22
CA PHE A 403 2.97 26.43 24.80
C PHE A 403 4.43 26.72 24.47
N ILE A 404 5.06 25.84 23.72
CA ILE A 404 6.44 25.97 23.26
C ILE A 404 6.57 26.74 21.96
N LYS A 405 5.52 26.70 21.13
CA LYS A 405 5.41 27.40 19.84
C LYS A 405 3.98 27.60 19.41
N THR A 406 3.71 28.74 18.79
CA THR A 406 2.39 29.12 18.27
C THR A 406 2.51 29.62 16.85
N MET A 407 1.60 29.12 15.98
CA MET A 407 1.56 29.46 14.57
C MET A 407 0.14 29.88 14.16
N LEU A 408 0.04 30.94 13.38
CA LEU A 408 -1.15 31.28 12.60
C LEU A 408 -1.00 30.68 11.21
N SER A 409 -1.91 29.79 10.83
CA SER A 409 -1.99 29.25 9.47
C SER A 409 -3.25 29.71 8.78
N ILE A 410 -3.13 30.13 7.54
CA ILE A 410 -4.20 30.74 6.75
C ILE A 410 -4.31 30.02 5.42
N ASP A 411 -5.53 29.54 5.12
CA ASP A 411 -5.93 29.09 3.78
C ASP A 411 -6.81 30.19 3.15
N PRO A 412 -6.24 30.97 2.18
CA PRO A 412 -6.97 32.05 1.56
C PRO A 412 -8.07 31.55 0.63
N ALA A 413 -9.26 32.16 0.69
CA ALA A 413 -10.35 31.84 -0.22
C ALA A 413 -9.98 32.16 -1.68
N GLY A 414 -10.10 31.19 -2.58
CA GLY A 414 -9.75 31.37 -3.97
C GLY A 414 -10.61 30.59 -4.95
N THR A 415 -11.16 31.28 -5.94
CA THR A 415 -11.82 30.65 -7.07
C THR A 415 -10.81 30.31 -8.17
N ARG A 416 -10.18 29.12 -8.14
CA ARG A 416 -9.39 28.60 -9.28
C ARG A 416 -10.24 28.28 -10.51
N ASN A 417 -11.55 28.07 -10.34
CA ASN A 417 -12.48 27.76 -11.41
C ASN A 417 -13.63 28.78 -11.44
N LYS A 418 -13.64 29.68 -12.41
CA LYS A 418 -14.74 30.61 -12.68
C LYS A 418 -16.12 29.94 -12.92
N GLN A 419 -16.17 28.60 -12.95
CA GLN A 419 -17.39 27.82 -13.16
C GLN A 419 -18.02 27.28 -11.85
N LYS A 420 -17.32 27.32 -10.69
CA LYS A 420 -17.95 26.96 -9.40
C LYS A 420 -18.73 28.15 -8.86
N LYS A 421 -20.06 28.00 -8.76
CA LYS A 421 -21.00 29.01 -8.25
C LYS A 421 -20.93 29.27 -6.72
N LYS A 422 -20.02 28.63 -5.96
CA LYS A 422 -19.91 28.83 -4.51
C LYS A 422 -18.58 29.52 -4.21
N LYS A 423 -18.60 30.62 -3.45
CA LYS A 423 -17.42 31.27 -2.86
C LYS A 423 -16.86 30.32 -1.79
N ASP A 424 -15.54 30.06 -1.84
CA ASP A 424 -14.81 29.30 -0.82
C ASP A 424 -14.69 30.13 0.46
N PHE A 425 -14.41 29.47 1.61
CA PHE A 425 -14.16 30.17 2.87
C PHE A 425 -12.69 30.56 2.99
N TYR A 426 -12.43 31.67 3.63
CA TYR A 426 -11.15 31.90 4.31
C TYR A 426 -11.11 31.04 5.56
N ALA A 427 -10.06 30.25 5.76
CA ALA A 427 -9.89 29.43 6.93
C ALA A 427 -8.64 29.83 7.70
N PHE A 428 -8.77 30.02 9.01
CA PHE A 428 -7.73 30.45 9.93
C PHE A 428 -7.57 29.45 11.05
N VAL A 429 -6.32 29.12 11.37
CA VAL A 429 -5.96 28.26 12.49
C VAL A 429 -4.88 28.96 13.30
N VAL A 430 -5.22 29.44 14.51
CA VAL A 430 -4.24 29.77 15.54
C VAL A 430 -4.01 28.51 16.35
N GLY A 431 -2.86 27.90 16.19
CA GLY A 431 -2.58 26.65 16.87
C GLY A 431 -1.21 26.60 17.51
N SER A 432 -1.14 25.88 18.63
CA SER A 432 0.04 25.79 19.48
C SER A 432 0.43 24.35 19.77
N VAL A 433 1.67 24.13 20.13
CA VAL A 433 2.19 22.85 20.61
C VAL A 433 2.62 23.02 22.06
N SER A 434 2.11 22.15 22.95
CA SER A 434 2.52 22.12 24.35
C SER A 434 3.88 21.44 24.51
N ASP A 435 4.45 21.54 25.69
CA ASP A 435 5.68 20.85 26.13
C ASP A 435 5.55 19.31 26.04
N MET A 436 4.31 18.78 26.17
CA MET A 436 4.00 17.36 26.00
C MET A 436 3.79 16.94 24.53
N ASN A 437 4.09 17.83 23.58
CA ASN A 437 3.90 17.58 22.14
C ASN A 437 2.45 17.34 21.71
N ILE A 438 1.47 17.86 22.48
CA ILE A 438 0.07 17.89 22.10
C ILE A 438 -0.20 19.18 21.34
N LYS A 439 -1.00 19.08 20.30
CA LYS A 439 -1.40 20.18 19.44
C LYS A 439 -2.75 20.74 19.87
N TYR A 440 -2.85 22.04 20.03
CA TYR A 440 -4.08 22.74 20.39
C TYR A 440 -4.45 23.73 19.30
N VAL A 441 -5.64 23.60 18.74
CA VAL A 441 -6.26 24.62 17.90
C VAL A 441 -6.98 25.59 18.86
N ARG A 442 -6.27 26.67 19.21
CA ARG A 442 -6.74 27.69 20.15
C ARG A 442 -7.86 28.54 19.54
N LYS A 443 -7.76 28.79 18.22
CA LYS A 443 -8.79 29.46 17.44
C LYS A 443 -8.87 28.87 16.04
N GLY A 444 -10.07 28.39 15.69
CA GLY A 444 -10.43 27.96 14.35
C GLY A 444 -11.54 28.84 13.79
N THR A 445 -11.29 29.53 12.69
CA THR A 445 -12.28 30.44 12.12
C THR A 445 -12.43 30.23 10.63
N ILE A 446 -13.68 30.25 10.18
CA ILE A 446 -14.02 30.22 8.76
C ILE A 446 -15.01 31.35 8.48
N PHE A 447 -14.81 32.08 7.40
CA PHE A 447 -15.78 33.07 6.97
C PHE A 447 -15.71 33.32 5.46
N LYS A 448 -16.80 33.89 4.92
CA LYS A 448 -16.86 34.40 3.55
C LYS A 448 -16.84 35.92 3.61
N GLY A 449 -15.81 36.51 3.02
CA GLY A 449 -15.62 37.95 3.02
C GLY A 449 -14.90 38.44 1.77
N GLU A 450 -14.63 39.72 1.76
CA GLU A 450 -13.77 40.34 0.75
C GLU A 450 -12.29 40.28 1.18
N TYR A 451 -11.39 40.64 0.30
CA TYR A 451 -9.95 40.61 0.57
C TYR A 451 -9.53 41.51 1.75
N GLU A 452 -10.20 42.63 1.95
CA GLU A 452 -9.97 43.55 3.05
C GLU A 452 -10.35 42.92 4.40
N ASP A 453 -11.47 42.18 4.47
CA ASP A 453 -11.90 41.48 5.67
C ASP A 453 -10.86 40.43 6.11
N TYR A 454 -10.25 39.75 5.13
CA TYR A 454 -9.15 38.80 5.35
C TYR A 454 -7.92 39.48 5.99
N MET A 455 -7.50 40.63 5.46
CA MET A 455 -6.37 41.40 5.99
C MET A 455 -6.63 41.88 7.42
N ASP A 456 -7.79 42.48 7.64
CA ASP A 456 -8.17 43.02 8.95
C ASP A 456 -8.30 41.91 10.00
N TYR A 457 -8.89 40.77 9.63
CA TYR A 457 -9.00 39.64 10.55
C TYR A 457 -7.65 39.04 10.90
N THR A 458 -6.73 38.98 9.96
CA THR A 458 -5.34 38.54 10.22
C THR A 458 -4.66 39.45 11.26
N LEU A 459 -4.73 40.77 11.09
CA LEU A 459 -4.16 41.72 12.06
C LEU A 459 -4.82 41.59 13.43
N LYS A 460 -6.13 41.38 13.49
CA LYS A 460 -6.84 41.15 14.75
C LYS A 460 -6.29 39.91 15.49
N LEU A 461 -6.13 38.76 14.81
CA LEU A 461 -5.60 37.55 15.43
C LEU A 461 -4.16 37.73 15.91
N LEU A 462 -3.32 38.47 15.18
CA LEU A 462 -1.95 38.77 15.58
C LEU A 462 -1.89 39.65 16.85
N LYS A 463 -2.87 40.51 17.05
CA LYS A 463 -2.99 41.33 18.29
C LYS A 463 -3.54 40.53 19.45
N GLU A 464 -4.53 39.66 19.19
CA GLU A 464 -5.20 38.88 20.22
C GLU A 464 -4.28 37.77 20.79
N TYR A 465 -3.44 37.16 19.96
CA TYR A 465 -2.52 36.09 20.35
C TYR A 465 -1.07 36.60 20.31
N GLU A 466 -0.59 37.13 21.42
CA GLU A 466 0.72 37.78 21.50
C GLU A 466 1.89 36.81 21.33
N ASP A 467 1.70 35.51 21.56
CA ASP A 467 2.71 34.47 21.47
C ASP A 467 2.86 33.86 20.05
N ILE A 468 2.10 34.33 19.07
CA ILE A 468 2.30 33.95 17.66
C ILE A 468 3.70 34.39 17.23
N SER A 469 4.51 33.42 16.79
CA SER A 469 5.86 33.64 16.25
C SER A 469 5.98 33.25 14.78
N PHE A 470 5.10 32.39 14.31
CA PHE A 470 5.11 31.86 12.94
C PHE A 470 3.81 32.19 12.24
N ILE A 471 3.90 32.60 10.97
CA ILE A 471 2.73 32.87 10.13
C ILE A 471 2.89 32.08 8.83
N ASN A 472 1.98 31.15 8.57
CA ASN A 472 1.93 30.36 7.34
C ASN A 472 0.74 30.80 6.48
N ILE A 473 1.00 31.15 5.23
CA ILE A 473 -0.02 31.53 4.25
C ILE A 473 0.14 30.66 3.01
N GLU A 474 -0.92 29.98 2.57
CA GLU A 474 -0.86 29.17 1.35
C GLU A 474 -0.70 30.06 0.10
N LYS A 475 0.37 29.83 -0.67
CA LYS A 475 0.76 30.65 -1.84
C LYS A 475 -0.21 30.54 -3.03
N ASN A 476 -1.02 29.51 -3.07
CA ASN A 476 -1.68 29.09 -4.31
C ASN A 476 -2.72 30.06 -4.89
N VAL A 477 -3.29 30.95 -4.08
CA VAL A 477 -4.38 31.87 -4.47
C VAL A 477 -3.83 33.19 -5.02
N TYR A 478 -3.10 33.92 -4.20
CA TYR A 478 -2.61 35.27 -4.52
C TYR A 478 -1.15 35.32 -5.00
N ASN A 479 -0.51 34.17 -5.20
CA ASN A 479 0.91 34.05 -5.62
C ASN A 479 1.89 34.80 -4.70
N GLY A 480 1.53 35.00 -3.42
CA GLY A 480 2.33 35.68 -2.43
C GLY A 480 2.14 37.20 -2.35
N ALA A 481 1.22 37.78 -3.11
CA ALA A 481 0.92 39.22 -3.03
C ALA A 481 0.29 39.61 -1.70
N ASP A 482 -0.53 38.73 -1.15
CA ASP A 482 -1.16 38.84 0.18
C ASP A 482 -0.12 38.85 1.31
N LEU A 483 0.90 38.00 1.23
CA LEU A 483 2.03 38.02 2.16
C LEU A 483 2.73 39.37 2.21
N ILE A 484 3.07 39.92 1.04
CA ILE A 484 3.77 41.21 0.94
C ILE A 484 2.91 42.31 1.57
N GLN A 485 1.62 42.33 1.27
CA GLN A 485 0.69 43.33 1.82
C GLN A 485 0.54 43.18 3.33
N LEU A 486 0.41 41.97 3.86
CA LEU A 486 0.33 41.73 5.30
C LEU A 486 1.60 42.16 6.03
N GLN A 487 2.80 41.88 5.47
CA GLN A 487 4.07 42.34 6.02
C GLN A 487 4.12 43.86 6.08
N GLU A 488 3.62 44.57 5.08
CA GLU A 488 3.56 46.02 5.04
C GLU A 488 2.56 46.56 6.08
N LEU A 489 1.38 45.95 6.21
CA LEU A 489 0.39 46.32 7.23
C LEU A 489 0.91 46.11 8.64
N VAL A 490 1.55 44.97 8.93
CA VAL A 490 2.19 44.69 10.23
C VAL A 490 3.28 45.70 10.57
N LYS A 491 4.11 46.07 9.58
CA LYS A 491 5.19 47.07 9.78
C LYS A 491 4.64 48.47 10.10
N ASN A 492 3.48 48.83 9.58
CA ASN A 492 2.83 50.11 9.77
C ASN A 492 1.90 50.13 11.01
N ASP A 493 1.55 48.99 11.59
CA ASP A 493 0.68 48.90 12.76
C ASP A 493 1.45 49.22 14.04
N PRO A 494 0.98 50.16 14.89
CA PRO A 494 1.70 50.59 16.10
C PRO A 494 1.95 49.48 17.13
N GLU A 495 1.05 48.47 17.21
CA GLU A 495 1.15 47.38 18.18
C GLU A 495 1.99 46.22 17.63
N LEU A 496 1.94 45.95 16.33
CA LEU A 496 2.59 44.80 15.73
C LEU A 496 4.01 45.08 15.20
N ARG A 497 4.36 46.33 14.88
CA ARG A 497 5.64 46.69 14.24
C ARG A 497 6.88 46.32 15.02
N HIS A 498 6.75 46.02 16.31
CA HIS A 498 7.85 45.67 17.21
C HIS A 498 7.99 44.18 17.44
N ARG A 499 7.08 43.37 16.83
CA ARG A 499 7.10 41.91 16.90
C ARG A 499 7.79 41.32 15.70
N ASP A 500 8.63 40.35 15.95
CA ASP A 500 9.29 39.57 14.88
C ASP A 500 8.46 38.34 14.56
N PHE A 501 8.10 38.16 13.29
CA PHE A 501 7.36 37.01 12.79
C PHE A 501 8.19 36.28 11.76
N GLU A 502 8.22 34.94 11.84
CA GLU A 502 8.72 34.11 10.78
C GLU A 502 7.58 33.80 9.80
N TRP A 503 7.76 34.23 8.55
CA TRP A 503 6.75 34.12 7.50
C TRP A 503 7.03 32.93 6.60
N LEU A 504 6.05 32.02 6.46
CA LEU A 504 6.07 30.88 5.57
C LEU A 504 5.07 31.08 4.43
N ASN A 505 5.50 30.89 3.19
CA ASN A 505 4.65 31.02 2.00
C ASN A 505 5.02 29.94 0.99
N ASN A 506 4.43 28.78 1.16
CA ASN A 506 4.73 27.60 0.36
C ASN A 506 3.59 27.27 -0.59
N ALA A 507 3.92 26.89 -1.83
CA ALA A 507 2.96 26.32 -2.74
C ALA A 507 2.62 24.89 -2.32
N VAL A 508 1.35 24.55 -2.33
CA VAL A 508 0.87 23.22 -1.97
C VAL A 508 0.41 22.51 -3.24
N ASN A 509 1.05 21.38 -3.57
CA ASN A 509 0.81 20.63 -4.80
C ASN A 509 0.18 19.25 -4.57
N LYS A 510 -0.06 18.85 -3.30
CA LYS A 510 -0.70 17.56 -2.98
C LYS A 510 -2.21 17.65 -3.06
N ASN A 511 -2.86 16.51 -3.31
CA ASN A 511 -4.31 16.37 -3.25
C ASN A 511 -4.83 16.74 -1.84
N LYS A 512 -5.94 17.47 -1.74
CA LYS A 512 -6.57 17.87 -0.48
C LYS A 512 -6.90 16.66 0.41
N ASP A 513 -7.49 15.61 -0.15
CA ASP A 513 -7.81 14.40 0.61
C ASP A 513 -6.58 13.75 1.24
N ASP A 514 -5.46 13.69 0.52
CA ASP A 514 -4.21 13.13 1.04
C ASP A 514 -3.65 13.97 2.20
N ARG A 515 -3.78 15.29 2.11
CA ARG A 515 -3.36 16.20 3.19
C ARG A 515 -4.22 16.02 4.44
N ILE A 516 -5.52 16.08 4.28
CA ILE A 516 -6.47 15.94 5.39
C ILE A 516 -6.35 14.56 6.05
N ASN A 517 -6.12 13.51 5.26
CA ASN A 517 -5.91 12.16 5.79
C ASN A 517 -4.70 12.06 6.74
N THR A 518 -3.69 12.94 6.61
CA THR A 518 -2.53 12.92 7.50
C THR A 518 -2.87 13.25 8.96
N ILE A 519 -3.94 14.00 9.19
CA ILE A 519 -4.35 14.43 10.54
C ILE A 519 -5.50 13.58 11.12
N VAL A 520 -6.13 12.72 10.33
CA VAL A 520 -7.30 11.94 10.79
C VAL A 520 -6.95 11.09 12.02
N GLY A 521 -5.80 10.44 12.01
CA GLY A 521 -5.33 9.66 13.16
C GLY A 521 -5.11 10.54 14.40
N ASP A 522 -4.42 11.68 14.26
CA ASP A 522 -4.10 12.58 15.37
C ASP A 522 -5.36 13.21 15.97
N VAL A 523 -6.34 13.60 15.15
CA VAL A 523 -7.62 14.13 15.62
C VAL A 523 -8.43 13.07 16.35
N ASN A 524 -8.62 11.89 15.75
CA ASN A 524 -9.41 10.80 16.35
C ASN A 524 -8.77 10.25 17.63
N MET A 525 -7.46 10.39 17.82
CA MET A 525 -6.74 9.99 19.04
C MET A 525 -6.63 11.11 20.09
N GLY A 526 -7.17 12.31 19.79
CA GLY A 526 -7.07 13.44 20.70
C GLY A 526 -5.65 14.04 20.82
N ARG A 527 -4.80 13.86 19.82
CA ARG A 527 -3.47 14.52 19.74
C ARG A 527 -3.58 15.91 19.16
N ILE A 528 -4.73 16.25 18.56
CA ILE A 528 -5.13 17.60 18.17
C ILE A 528 -6.43 17.89 18.90
N ILE A 529 -6.42 18.89 19.77
CA ILE A 529 -7.54 19.31 20.62
C ILE A 529 -8.03 20.65 20.11
N PHE A 530 -9.34 20.85 20.04
CA PHE A 530 -9.98 22.02 19.45
C PHE A 530 -10.67 22.87 20.52
N ASN A 531 -10.74 24.18 20.29
CA ASN A 531 -11.53 25.08 21.11
C ASN A 531 -13.02 24.85 20.85
N GLU A 532 -13.77 24.49 21.91
CA GLU A 532 -15.21 24.16 21.80
C GLU A 532 -16.07 25.33 21.32
N GLU A 533 -15.61 26.57 21.46
CA GLU A 533 -16.30 27.77 21.03
C GLU A 533 -16.30 27.96 19.49
N ASP A 534 -15.47 27.22 18.75
CA ASP A 534 -15.31 27.34 17.31
C ASP A 534 -16.28 26.39 16.55
N GLU A 535 -17.56 26.44 16.90
CA GLU A 535 -18.61 25.49 16.47
C GLU A 535 -18.69 25.31 14.95
N GLU A 536 -18.65 26.41 14.17
CA GLU A 536 -18.74 26.34 12.70
C GLU A 536 -17.54 25.63 12.06
N ALA A 537 -16.34 25.92 12.55
CA ALA A 537 -15.11 25.29 12.09
C ALA A 537 -15.07 23.80 12.46
N ILE A 538 -15.41 23.47 13.72
CA ILE A 538 -15.54 22.09 14.19
C ILE A 538 -16.61 21.32 13.42
N LYS A 539 -17.71 21.98 13.03
CA LYS A 539 -18.75 21.36 12.23
C LYS A 539 -18.22 20.95 10.85
N GLN A 540 -17.44 21.82 10.16
CA GLN A 540 -16.81 21.44 8.89
C GLN A 540 -15.91 20.21 9.06
N LEU A 541 -15.13 20.16 10.15
CA LEU A 541 -14.28 19.01 10.45
C LEU A 541 -15.12 17.73 10.67
N LYS A 542 -16.14 17.79 11.53
CA LYS A 542 -17.04 16.66 11.83
C LYS A 542 -17.84 16.19 10.62
N ASP A 543 -18.15 17.09 9.68
CA ASP A 543 -18.93 16.79 8.48
C ASP A 543 -18.05 16.34 7.30
N PHE A 544 -16.73 16.39 7.45
CA PHE A 544 -15.82 16.01 6.39
C PHE A 544 -15.85 14.51 6.11
N ALA A 545 -16.20 14.18 4.87
CA ALA A 545 -16.33 12.81 4.37
C ALA A 545 -15.47 12.54 3.10
N GLY A 546 -14.57 13.47 2.77
CA GLY A 546 -13.77 13.54 1.56
C GLY A 546 -14.05 14.80 0.77
N ALA A 547 -13.07 15.31 0.01
CA ALA A 547 -13.17 16.58 -0.71
C ALA A 547 -14.32 16.60 -1.73
N ASP A 548 -14.62 15.48 -2.38
CA ASP A 548 -15.71 15.35 -3.37
C ASP A 548 -17.10 15.18 -2.74
N PHE A 549 -17.18 14.87 -1.43
CA PHE A 549 -18.42 14.52 -0.72
C PHE A 549 -18.80 15.50 0.37
N SER A 550 -17.87 16.37 0.76
CA SER A 550 -18.11 17.39 1.77
C SER A 550 -18.59 18.68 1.10
N ALA A 551 -19.54 19.34 1.74
CA ALA A 551 -20.00 20.63 1.25
C ALA A 551 -18.89 21.69 1.29
N TYR A 552 -17.98 21.54 2.25
CA TYR A 552 -16.82 22.40 2.48
C TYR A 552 -15.70 21.59 3.12
N ASP A 553 -14.46 21.89 2.76
CA ASP A 553 -13.24 21.22 3.23
C ASP A 553 -12.13 22.20 3.64
N ASP A 554 -12.45 23.50 3.69
CA ASP A 554 -11.47 24.56 3.90
C ASP A 554 -10.83 24.49 5.29
N PHE A 555 -11.64 24.27 6.35
CA PHE A 555 -11.09 24.16 7.71
C PHE A 555 -10.29 22.86 7.96
N PRO A 556 -10.78 21.67 7.58
CA PRO A 556 -9.96 20.46 7.65
C PRO A 556 -8.62 20.58 6.93
N ASP A 557 -8.58 21.25 5.77
CA ASP A 557 -7.36 21.48 4.99
C ASP A 557 -6.41 22.45 5.68
N ALA A 558 -6.94 23.58 6.22
CA ALA A 558 -6.15 24.54 7.00
C ALA A 558 -5.53 23.91 8.26
N VAL A 559 -6.27 23.03 8.96
CA VAL A 559 -5.75 22.28 10.12
C VAL A 559 -4.63 21.31 9.69
N ALA A 560 -4.81 20.61 8.56
CA ALA A 560 -3.80 19.70 8.05
C ALA A 560 -2.49 20.41 7.68
N GLU A 561 -2.60 21.56 6.99
CA GLU A 561 -1.43 22.36 6.63
C GLU A 561 -0.76 22.94 7.88
N TRP A 562 -1.53 23.49 8.82
CA TRP A 562 -1.02 23.95 10.11
C TRP A 562 -0.28 22.84 10.86
N ALA A 563 -0.90 21.67 11.04
CA ALA A 563 -0.32 20.56 11.78
C ALA A 563 1.00 20.06 11.17
N LYS A 564 1.12 20.14 9.85
CA LYS A 564 2.34 19.84 9.13
C LYS A 564 3.41 20.93 9.38
N ARG A 565 3.08 22.20 9.15
CA ARG A 565 4.04 23.31 9.20
C ARG A 565 4.56 23.59 10.59
N ILE A 566 3.73 23.45 11.61
CA ILE A 566 4.19 23.67 12.99
C ILE A 566 5.23 22.61 13.43
N ASN A 567 5.26 21.44 12.78
CA ASN A 567 6.31 20.45 13.03
C ASN A 567 7.62 20.77 12.30
N GLU A 568 7.57 21.54 11.20
CA GLU A 568 8.73 21.90 10.38
C GLU A 568 9.51 23.10 10.94
N VAL A 569 8.90 23.91 11.82
CA VAL A 569 9.54 25.08 12.41
C VAL A 569 10.17 24.79 13.77
N GLU A 570 11.33 25.38 14.02
CA GLU A 570 12.06 25.25 15.29
C GLU A 570 12.09 26.59 16.04
N VAL A 571 11.80 26.57 17.33
CA VAL A 571 12.00 27.74 18.19
C VAL A 571 13.46 27.84 18.55
N ILE A 572 14.15 28.80 17.96
CA ILE A 572 15.50 29.14 18.38
C ILE A 572 15.39 29.78 19.79
N LYS A 573 15.62 28.98 20.82
CA LYS A 573 15.83 29.55 22.17
C LYS A 573 17.11 30.39 22.12
N ASN A 574 16.96 31.69 21.96
CA ASN A 574 18.06 32.60 22.23
C ASN A 574 18.50 32.36 23.68
N ILE A 575 19.62 31.72 23.88
CA ILE A 575 20.28 31.67 25.18
C ILE A 575 20.71 33.11 25.44
N SER A 576 19.80 33.87 26.04
CA SER A 576 20.11 35.24 26.50
C SER A 576 21.20 35.14 27.55
N SER A 577 22.39 35.58 27.18
CA SER A 577 23.47 36.05 28.03
C SER A 577 23.68 35.33 29.38
N ILE A 578 24.67 34.46 29.41
CA ILE A 578 25.36 34.14 30.68
C ILE A 578 25.73 35.46 31.33
N PRO A 579 25.25 35.76 32.54
CA PRO A 579 25.67 36.96 33.26
C PRO A 579 27.19 36.97 33.37
N ARG A 580 27.81 38.09 33.01
CA ARG A 580 29.28 38.27 32.99
C ARG A 580 29.97 37.89 34.32
N ASN A 581 29.20 37.78 35.40
CA ASN A 581 29.64 37.44 36.75
C ASN A 581 29.88 35.93 36.98
N TRP A 582 29.67 35.08 35.98
CA TRP A 582 29.92 33.62 36.06
C TRP A 582 31.18 33.18 35.29
N LEU A 583 31.93 34.15 34.75
CA LEU A 583 33.16 33.92 33.99
C LEU A 583 34.43 34.34 34.72
N PHE A 584 34.37 34.64 36.01
CA PHE A 584 35.57 34.90 36.86
C PHE A 584 35.40 34.25 38.22
#